data_14adf9e670479ae50d4d9580dbc1dc38
#
_entry.id   14adf9e670479ae50d4d9580dbc1dc38
#
_cell.length_a   1.000
_cell.length_b   1.000
_cell.length_c   1.000
_cell.angle_alpha   90.00
_cell.angle_beta   90.00
_cell.angle_gamma   90.00
#
_symmetry.space_group_name_H-M   'P 1'
#
loop_
_entity.id
_entity.type
_entity.pdbx_description
1 polymer ?
#
loop_
_entity_poly.entity_id
_entity_poly.type
_entity_poly.pdbx_seq_one_letter_code
_entity_poly.pdbx_strand_id
1 'polypeptide(L)'
;MCIRDSSCTLADIAPHIFPLAALDGTAARVETYLREKGVELRFNAGAAAIGKRPDGGYTAAFTDGSALDADLIVLCVGTRTNLPFLIPGQINVNRGIVVDDHMRASVPGVYAAGDCCEGNNLQSGQTQVIGLWERAGTQGRTAGANLAGENAVCDGGMVQNITHFFDMDFISVGDKRLSGESVSFTGQGGRLYIEAVVEAGQIRCVNLLGGHRISGVIRSRLWKTARGSARGLSPEEIGLLRREDVPEGFITLLGGSGL
;
A
#
# COMPACT_ATOMS: atom_id res chain seq x y z
N MET A 1 -21.85 -1.82 4.28
CA MET A 1 -22.47 -0.99 5.33
C MET A 1 -23.27 0.08 4.60
N CYS A 2 -24.60 0.07 4.75
CA CYS A 2 -25.45 1.11 4.13
C CYS A 2 -25.38 2.37 4.99
N ILE A 3 -24.79 3.44 4.46
CA ILE A 3 -24.65 4.74 5.15
C ILE A 3 -25.97 5.53 5.10
N ARG A 4 -27.07 4.96 4.58
CA ARG A 4 -28.31 5.70 4.36
C ARG A 4 -28.94 6.27 5.64
N ASP A 5 -28.64 5.67 6.79
CA ASP A 5 -29.25 6.03 8.07
C ASP A 5 -28.21 6.39 9.15
N SER A 6 -26.93 6.52 8.78
CA SER A 6 -25.82 6.77 9.70
C SER A 6 -24.92 7.89 9.18
N SER A 7 -24.53 8.82 10.07
CA SER A 7 -23.40 9.71 9.79
C SER A 7 -22.07 8.96 9.99
N CYS A 8 -21.11 9.17 9.10
CA CYS A 8 -19.80 8.56 9.18
C CYS A 8 -18.72 9.64 9.16
N THR A 9 -17.85 9.63 10.16
CA THR A 9 -16.67 10.50 10.22
C THR A 9 -15.42 9.63 10.18
N LEU A 10 -14.48 9.95 9.29
CA LEU A 10 -13.14 9.40 9.25
C LEU A 10 -12.17 10.45 9.78
N ALA A 11 -11.44 10.10 10.84
CA ALA A 11 -10.42 10.97 11.43
C ALA A 11 -9.04 10.34 11.36
N ASP A 12 -8.03 11.12 11.02
CA ASP A 12 -6.63 10.68 10.97
C ASP A 12 -5.71 11.80 11.46
N ILE A 13 -4.60 11.42 12.09
CA ILE A 13 -3.52 12.35 12.45
C ILE A 13 -2.76 12.85 11.21
N ALA A 14 -2.80 12.09 10.13
CA ALA A 14 -2.18 12.45 8.86
C ALA A 14 -2.92 13.63 8.17
N PRO A 15 -2.25 14.35 7.25
CA PRO A 15 -2.84 15.48 6.54
C PRO A 15 -3.83 15.10 5.44
N HIS A 16 -3.87 13.84 5.02
CA HIS A 16 -4.74 13.34 3.95
C HIS A 16 -4.98 11.83 4.09
N ILE A 17 -5.95 11.31 3.33
CA ILE A 17 -6.29 9.88 3.32
C ILE A 17 -5.15 9.03 2.73
N PHE A 18 -4.98 7.79 3.22
CA PHE A 18 -3.95 6.84 2.76
C PHE A 18 -2.54 7.42 2.70
N PRO A 19 -2.02 7.99 3.80
CA PRO A 19 -0.79 8.79 3.79
C PRO A 19 0.45 8.02 3.35
N LEU A 20 0.45 6.68 3.47
CA LEU A 20 1.55 5.80 3.07
C LEU A 20 1.40 5.25 1.64
N ALA A 21 0.25 5.42 0.99
CA ALA A 21 -0.06 4.78 -0.28
C ALA A 21 -0.52 5.75 -1.37
N ALA A 22 -1.35 6.75 -1.02
CA ALA A 22 -1.88 7.69 -2.01
C ALA A 22 -0.91 8.83 -2.29
N LEU A 23 -0.71 9.14 -3.57
CA LEU A 23 -0.10 10.37 -4.06
C LEU A 23 -1.09 11.52 -3.87
N ASP A 24 -0.62 12.76 -3.85
CA ASP A 24 -1.42 13.91 -3.45
C ASP A 24 -2.65 14.14 -4.34
N GLY A 25 -2.51 14.04 -5.66
CA GLY A 25 -3.63 14.18 -6.59
C GLY A 25 -4.64 13.05 -6.47
N THR A 26 -4.18 11.85 -6.18
CA THR A 26 -5.04 10.67 -5.90
C THR A 26 -5.77 10.84 -4.58
N ALA A 27 -5.07 11.24 -3.51
CA ALA A 27 -5.69 11.48 -2.20
C ALA A 27 -6.80 12.52 -2.29
N ALA A 28 -6.55 13.66 -2.94
CA ALA A 28 -7.54 14.73 -3.11
C ALA A 28 -8.81 14.25 -3.85
N ARG A 29 -8.66 13.39 -4.88
CA ARG A 29 -9.79 12.82 -5.61
C ARG A 29 -10.61 11.84 -4.75
N VAL A 30 -9.93 10.98 -3.99
CA VAL A 30 -10.57 10.05 -3.06
C VAL A 30 -11.33 10.82 -1.98
N GLU A 31 -10.75 11.87 -1.43
CA GLU A 31 -11.39 12.71 -0.40
C GLU A 31 -12.63 13.41 -0.94
N THR A 32 -12.54 13.98 -2.15
CA THR A 32 -13.69 14.59 -2.82
C THR A 32 -14.82 13.58 -2.98
N TYR A 33 -14.49 12.40 -3.50
CA TYR A 33 -15.46 11.32 -3.67
C TYR A 33 -16.11 10.87 -2.36
N LEU A 34 -15.33 10.72 -1.28
CA LEU A 34 -15.86 10.34 0.03
C LEU A 34 -16.80 11.41 0.60
N ARG A 35 -16.46 12.70 0.45
CA ARG A 35 -17.35 13.81 0.85
C ARG A 35 -18.65 13.81 0.06
N GLU A 36 -18.62 13.56 -1.25
CA GLU A 36 -19.83 13.40 -2.10
C GLU A 36 -20.70 12.23 -1.65
N LYS A 37 -20.11 11.18 -1.06
CA LYS A 37 -20.84 10.04 -0.45
C LYS A 37 -21.32 10.32 0.98
N GLY A 38 -21.11 11.52 1.51
CA GLY A 38 -21.56 11.93 2.84
C GLY A 38 -20.64 11.52 3.99
N VAL A 39 -19.38 11.18 3.71
CA VAL A 39 -18.37 10.91 4.75
C VAL A 39 -17.75 12.24 5.18
N GLU A 40 -17.79 12.56 6.47
CA GLU A 40 -17.02 13.65 7.05
C GLU A 40 -15.56 13.23 7.19
N LEU A 41 -14.62 14.08 6.73
CA LEU A 41 -13.18 13.83 6.81
C LEU A 41 -12.53 14.85 7.75
N ARG A 42 -11.81 14.36 8.77
CA ARG A 42 -11.04 15.14 9.72
C ARG A 42 -9.59 14.70 9.69
N PHE A 43 -8.74 15.51 9.09
CA PHE A 43 -7.29 15.27 9.03
C PHE A 43 -6.56 16.17 10.00
N ASN A 44 -5.29 15.83 10.32
CA ASN A 44 -4.49 16.46 11.38
C ASN A 44 -5.17 16.39 12.75
N ALA A 45 -6.07 15.43 12.97
CA ALA A 45 -6.88 15.24 14.15
C ALA A 45 -6.71 13.79 14.66
N GLY A 46 -5.66 13.57 15.43
CA GLY A 46 -5.41 12.27 16.08
C GLY A 46 -6.35 12.08 17.28
N ALA A 47 -6.88 10.85 17.45
CA ALA A 47 -7.63 10.51 18.66
C ALA A 47 -6.71 10.55 19.89
N ALA A 48 -6.99 11.46 20.81
CA ALA A 48 -6.26 11.64 22.07
C ALA A 48 -6.85 10.79 23.21
N ALA A 49 -8.18 10.71 23.28
CA ALA A 49 -8.88 9.92 24.27
C ALA A 49 -10.25 9.46 23.76
N ILE A 50 -10.73 8.33 24.28
CA ILE A 50 -12.08 7.84 24.05
C ILE A 50 -12.73 7.58 25.39
N GLY A 51 -13.85 8.23 25.65
CA GLY A 51 -14.68 8.06 26.84
C GLY A 51 -16.03 7.40 26.51
N LYS A 52 -16.55 6.59 27.42
CA LYS A 52 -17.91 6.06 27.32
C LYS A 52 -18.88 7.09 27.90
N ARG A 53 -19.98 7.35 27.21
CA ARG A 53 -21.04 8.26 27.66
C ARG A 53 -22.02 7.54 28.55
N PRO A 54 -22.69 8.26 29.47
CA PRO A 54 -23.73 7.68 30.33
C PRO A 54 -24.93 7.09 29.57
N ASP A 55 -25.22 7.63 28.38
CA ASP A 55 -26.32 7.19 27.50
C ASP A 55 -25.97 5.97 26.64
N GLY A 56 -24.74 5.41 26.75
CA GLY A 56 -24.28 4.22 26.05
C GLY A 56 -23.45 4.47 24.79
N GLY A 57 -23.31 5.71 24.36
CA GLY A 57 -22.42 6.11 23.27
C GLY A 57 -20.98 6.37 23.74
N TYR A 58 -20.17 6.95 22.86
CA TYR A 58 -18.78 7.29 23.07
C TYR A 58 -18.51 8.75 22.70
N THR A 59 -17.56 9.38 23.35
CA THR A 59 -16.97 10.64 22.95
C THR A 59 -15.51 10.41 22.61
N ALA A 60 -15.09 10.77 21.39
CA ALA A 60 -13.70 10.83 20.98
C ALA A 60 -13.20 12.27 21.11
N ALA A 61 -12.16 12.49 21.89
CA ALA A 61 -11.42 13.76 21.95
C ALA A 61 -10.21 13.69 21.03
N PHE A 62 -9.95 14.78 20.31
CA PHE A 62 -8.87 14.85 19.32
C PHE A 62 -7.74 15.76 19.77
N THR A 63 -6.57 15.60 19.15
CA THR A 63 -5.35 16.38 19.45
C THR A 63 -5.46 17.85 19.08
N ASP A 64 -6.40 18.24 18.26
CA ASP A 64 -6.74 19.62 17.91
C ASP A 64 -7.66 20.31 18.92
N GLY A 65 -8.02 19.63 20.00
CA GLY A 65 -8.91 20.11 21.06
C GLY A 65 -10.40 19.92 20.75
N SER A 66 -10.77 19.43 19.59
CA SER A 66 -12.15 19.10 19.25
C SER A 66 -12.60 17.77 19.85
N ALA A 67 -13.91 17.52 19.87
CA ALA A 67 -14.50 16.26 20.27
C ALA A 67 -15.65 15.86 19.32
N LEU A 68 -15.95 14.57 19.27
CA LEU A 68 -17.05 13.99 18.49
C LEU A 68 -17.76 12.92 19.31
N ASP A 69 -19.06 13.01 19.38
CA ASP A 69 -19.90 11.97 19.94
C ASP A 69 -20.29 10.95 18.87
N ALA A 70 -20.24 9.67 19.20
CA ALA A 70 -20.55 8.58 18.28
C ALA A 70 -21.19 7.40 19.02
N ASP A 71 -22.05 6.66 18.30
CA ASP A 71 -22.63 5.41 18.81
C ASP A 71 -21.65 4.24 18.68
N LEU A 72 -20.77 4.29 17.67
CA LEU A 72 -19.74 3.31 17.39
C LEU A 72 -18.43 3.97 16.98
N ILE A 73 -17.33 3.51 17.56
CA ILE A 73 -15.98 3.91 17.15
C ILE A 73 -15.22 2.67 16.66
N VAL A 74 -14.65 2.78 15.45
CA VAL A 74 -13.78 1.76 14.87
C VAL A 74 -12.34 2.27 14.84
N LEU A 75 -11.44 1.59 15.54
CA LEU A 75 -10.02 1.97 15.62
C LEU A 75 -9.22 1.26 14.53
N CYS A 76 -8.72 2.03 13.56
CA CYS A 76 -7.87 1.58 12.47
C CYS A 76 -6.51 2.30 12.49
N VAL A 77 -5.87 2.36 13.65
CA VAL A 77 -4.67 3.17 13.93
C VAL A 77 -3.34 2.49 13.54
N GLY A 78 -3.40 1.53 12.64
CA GLY A 78 -2.24 0.78 12.16
C GLY A 78 -1.88 -0.45 13.00
N THR A 79 -0.77 -1.07 12.64
CA THR A 79 -0.28 -2.31 13.25
C THR A 79 1.16 -2.16 13.72
N ARG A 80 1.51 -2.94 14.72
CA ARG A 80 2.90 -3.14 15.17
C ARG A 80 3.19 -4.63 15.22
N THR A 81 4.41 -5.00 14.88
CA THR A 81 4.88 -6.37 15.09
C THR A 81 4.84 -6.72 16.57
N ASN A 82 4.28 -7.87 16.89
CA ASN A 82 4.18 -8.35 18.27
C ASN A 82 5.33 -9.33 18.55
N LEU A 83 6.39 -8.85 19.20
CA LEU A 83 7.64 -9.58 19.40
C LEU A 83 8.05 -9.79 20.89
N PRO A 84 7.13 -9.76 21.90
CA PRO A 84 7.51 -9.86 23.31
C PRO A 84 8.03 -11.24 23.69
N PHE A 85 7.91 -12.24 22.82
CA PHE A 85 8.49 -13.58 22.99
C PHE A 85 10.00 -13.62 22.72
N LEU A 86 10.58 -12.56 22.13
CA LEU A 86 12.01 -12.46 21.89
C LEU A 86 12.72 -11.92 23.12
N ILE A 87 13.89 -12.49 23.41
CA ILE A 87 14.78 -11.95 24.44
C ILE A 87 15.53 -10.76 23.84
N PRO A 88 15.44 -9.57 24.45
CA PRO A 88 16.13 -8.37 23.94
C PRO A 88 17.63 -8.60 23.73
N GLY A 89 18.15 -8.15 22.59
CA GLY A 89 19.58 -8.21 22.25
C GLY A 89 20.06 -9.56 21.70
N GLN A 90 19.23 -10.61 21.66
CA GLN A 90 19.62 -11.89 21.06
C GLN A 90 19.47 -11.94 19.54
N ILE A 91 18.45 -11.29 19.01
CA ILE A 91 18.14 -11.25 17.57
C ILE A 91 18.07 -9.80 17.14
N ASN A 92 18.56 -9.51 15.93
CA ASN A 92 18.45 -8.17 15.35
C ASN A 92 16.98 -7.87 15.02
N VAL A 93 16.45 -6.86 15.70
CA VAL A 93 15.09 -6.35 15.55
C VAL A 93 15.14 -4.85 15.32
N ASN A 94 14.35 -4.38 14.34
CA ASN A 94 14.04 -2.98 14.15
C ASN A 94 12.53 -2.80 14.30
N ARG A 95 11.75 -2.68 13.24
CA ARG A 95 10.26 -2.72 13.28
C ARG A 95 9.74 -4.17 13.27
N GLY A 96 10.56 -5.11 12.83
CA GLY A 96 10.37 -6.55 12.81
C GLY A 96 11.71 -7.26 12.97
N ILE A 97 11.71 -8.60 12.93
CA ILE A 97 12.93 -9.39 12.92
C ILE A 97 13.63 -9.18 11.57
N VAL A 98 14.86 -8.67 11.59
CA VAL A 98 15.63 -8.44 10.36
C VAL A 98 16.08 -9.80 9.80
N VAL A 99 15.78 -10.06 8.53
CA VAL A 99 16.16 -11.29 7.83
C VAL A 99 16.90 -11.00 6.52
N ASP A 100 17.73 -11.96 6.12
CA ASP A 100 18.36 -11.96 4.79
C ASP A 100 17.41 -12.50 3.70
N ASP A 101 17.88 -12.61 2.46
CA ASP A 101 17.10 -13.11 1.32
C ASP A 101 16.77 -14.62 1.44
N HIS A 102 17.41 -15.33 2.36
CA HIS A 102 17.10 -16.72 2.72
C HIS A 102 16.14 -16.83 3.91
N MET A 103 15.60 -15.72 4.38
CA MET A 103 14.75 -15.61 5.58
C MET A 103 15.46 -15.98 6.88
N ARG A 104 16.80 -15.93 6.94
CA ARG A 104 17.59 -16.19 8.14
C ARG A 104 17.64 -14.93 8.99
N ALA A 105 17.41 -15.09 10.28
CA ALA A 105 17.66 -14.05 11.27
C ALA A 105 19.17 -13.95 11.60
N SER A 106 19.55 -13.01 12.45
CA SER A 106 20.94 -12.82 12.90
C SER A 106 21.50 -13.97 13.75
N VAL A 107 20.64 -14.89 14.18
CA VAL A 107 21.05 -16.07 14.98
C VAL A 107 21.00 -17.31 14.07
N PRO A 108 22.06 -18.13 14.02
CA PRO A 108 22.08 -19.36 13.24
C PRO A 108 20.94 -20.30 13.61
N GLY A 109 20.29 -20.88 12.60
CA GLY A 109 19.16 -21.79 12.77
C GLY A 109 17.81 -21.11 13.05
N VAL A 110 17.77 -19.79 13.16
CA VAL A 110 16.53 -19.02 13.34
C VAL A 110 16.10 -18.38 12.05
N TYR A 111 14.83 -18.55 11.70
CA TYR A 111 14.20 -17.97 10.52
C TYR A 111 12.96 -17.19 10.93
N ALA A 112 12.60 -16.15 10.15
CA ALA A 112 11.36 -15.42 10.35
C ALA A 112 10.68 -15.13 9.00
N ALA A 113 9.35 -15.12 9.00
CA ALA A 113 8.53 -14.90 7.82
C ALA A 113 7.21 -14.20 8.15
N GLY A 114 6.66 -13.45 7.22
CA GLY A 114 5.40 -12.72 7.35
C GLY A 114 5.55 -11.40 8.10
N ASP A 115 4.46 -10.94 8.71
CA ASP A 115 4.36 -9.60 9.30
C ASP A 115 5.28 -9.37 10.52
N CYS A 116 5.88 -10.43 11.05
CA CYS A 116 6.86 -10.31 12.13
C CYS A 116 8.28 -9.99 11.67
N CYS A 117 8.59 -10.07 10.36
CA CYS A 117 9.93 -9.87 9.85
C CYS A 117 10.07 -8.68 8.88
N GLU A 118 11.30 -8.17 8.81
CA GLU A 118 11.73 -7.19 7.82
C GLU A 118 12.59 -7.89 6.77
N GLY A 119 12.00 -8.06 5.58
CA GLY A 119 12.70 -8.57 4.41
C GLY A 119 13.06 -7.46 3.42
N ASN A 120 13.82 -7.81 2.40
CA ASN A 120 14.28 -6.87 1.36
C ASN A 120 13.11 -6.25 0.58
N ASN A 121 13.10 -4.91 0.45
CA ASN A 121 12.25 -4.18 -0.48
C ASN A 121 13.02 -4.02 -1.80
N LEU A 122 12.47 -4.58 -2.88
CA LEU A 122 13.09 -4.60 -4.22
C LEU A 122 13.36 -3.20 -4.78
N GLN A 123 12.57 -2.20 -4.42
CA GLN A 123 12.71 -0.85 -4.98
C GLN A 123 13.72 0.01 -4.25
N SER A 124 13.79 -0.11 -2.92
CA SER A 124 14.69 0.70 -2.09
C SER A 124 15.99 -0.03 -1.72
N GLY A 125 16.02 -1.36 -1.83
CA GLY A 125 17.11 -2.20 -1.35
C GLY A 125 17.23 -2.25 0.17
N GLN A 126 16.28 -1.67 0.90
CA GLN A 126 16.29 -1.65 2.36
C GLN A 126 15.36 -2.71 2.94
N THR A 127 15.62 -3.13 4.17
CA THR A 127 14.72 -4.03 4.89
C THR A 127 13.48 -3.28 5.37
N GLN A 128 12.33 -3.94 5.24
CA GLN A 128 11.04 -3.36 5.62
C GLN A 128 10.03 -4.48 5.94
N VAL A 129 9.12 -4.23 6.87
CA VAL A 129 7.92 -5.06 7.02
C VAL A 129 6.97 -4.76 5.87
N ILE A 130 6.70 -5.75 5.03
CA ILE A 130 5.71 -5.68 3.94
C ILE A 130 4.58 -6.65 4.28
N GLY A 131 3.60 -6.15 5.05
CA GLY A 131 2.46 -6.90 5.56
C GLY A 131 1.45 -7.27 4.48
N LEU A 132 1.79 -8.23 3.63
CA LEU A 132 0.94 -8.73 2.56
C LEU A 132 0.85 -10.25 2.64
N TRP A 133 -0.36 -10.79 2.51
CA TRP A 133 -0.62 -12.25 2.54
C TRP A 133 0.27 -13.04 1.57
N GLU A 134 0.37 -12.58 0.33
CA GLU A 134 1.21 -13.20 -0.69
C GLU A 134 2.69 -13.20 -0.27
N ARG A 135 3.13 -12.10 0.34
CA ARG A 135 4.51 -11.95 0.79
C ARG A 135 4.82 -12.90 1.93
N ALA A 136 3.96 -12.95 2.93
CA ALA A 136 4.06 -13.88 4.06
C ALA A 136 4.15 -15.34 3.59
N GLY A 137 3.32 -15.72 2.60
CA GLY A 137 3.35 -17.05 2.00
C GLY A 137 4.66 -17.37 1.25
N THR A 138 5.22 -16.40 0.52
CA THR A 138 6.50 -16.57 -0.18
C THR A 138 7.65 -16.68 0.81
N GLN A 139 7.71 -15.81 1.80
CA GLN A 139 8.71 -15.85 2.86
C GLN A 139 8.64 -17.15 3.65
N GLY A 140 7.42 -17.61 4.00
CA GLY A 140 7.22 -18.86 4.72
C GLY A 140 7.71 -20.09 3.95
N ARG A 141 7.43 -20.14 2.64
CA ARG A 141 7.96 -21.22 1.77
C ARG A 141 9.49 -21.20 1.71
N THR A 142 10.09 -20.02 1.55
CA THR A 142 11.56 -19.87 1.53
C THR A 142 12.18 -20.29 2.86
N ALA A 143 11.62 -19.83 3.97
CA ALA A 143 12.09 -20.21 5.30
C ALA A 143 11.99 -21.74 5.53
N GLY A 144 10.85 -22.35 5.15
CA GLY A 144 10.63 -23.78 5.28
C GLY A 144 11.58 -24.62 4.43
N ALA A 145 11.82 -24.23 3.17
CA ALA A 145 12.79 -24.88 2.28
C ALA A 145 14.21 -24.84 2.86
N ASN A 146 14.63 -23.67 3.37
CA ASN A 146 15.94 -23.48 3.98
C ASN A 146 16.10 -24.25 5.31
N LEU A 147 15.03 -24.35 6.10
CA LEU A 147 15.01 -25.22 7.30
C LEU A 147 15.16 -26.71 6.93
N ALA A 148 14.66 -27.10 5.75
CA ALA A 148 14.82 -28.46 5.22
C ALA A 148 16.20 -28.73 4.57
N GLY A 149 17.10 -27.73 4.58
CA GLY A 149 18.46 -27.86 4.04
C GLY A 149 18.62 -27.43 2.58
N GLU A 150 17.61 -26.81 1.97
CA GLU A 150 17.71 -26.21 0.65
C GLU A 150 18.46 -24.85 0.71
N ASN A 151 18.71 -24.25 -0.45
CA ASN A 151 19.28 -22.92 -0.60
C ASN A 151 18.32 -22.00 -1.36
N ALA A 152 17.07 -21.93 -0.88
CA ALA A 152 16.03 -21.12 -1.48
C ALA A 152 16.25 -19.63 -1.21
N VAL A 153 15.94 -18.80 -2.20
CA VAL A 153 16.04 -17.33 -2.12
C VAL A 153 14.68 -16.69 -2.25
N CYS A 154 14.39 -15.74 -1.38
CA CYS A 154 13.21 -14.91 -1.44
C CYS A 154 13.51 -13.62 -2.18
N ASP A 155 12.90 -13.43 -3.33
CA ASP A 155 13.12 -12.31 -4.23
C ASP A 155 12.68 -10.94 -3.71
N GLY A 156 12.82 -10.61 -2.49
CA GLY A 156 12.39 -9.32 -1.96
C GLY A 156 10.88 -9.05 -2.12
N GLY A 157 10.40 -7.90 -1.71
CA GLY A 157 9.01 -7.46 -1.79
C GLY A 157 8.84 -6.10 -2.44
N MET A 158 7.61 -5.75 -2.79
CA MET A 158 7.23 -4.42 -3.24
C MET A 158 5.95 -4.01 -2.52
N VAL A 159 5.89 -2.76 -2.08
CA VAL A 159 4.70 -2.21 -1.42
C VAL A 159 3.55 -2.15 -2.43
N GLN A 160 2.39 -2.60 -2.02
CA GLN A 160 1.16 -2.48 -2.81
C GLN A 160 -0.06 -2.43 -1.91
N ASN A 161 -1.11 -1.81 -2.40
CA ASN A 161 -2.41 -1.75 -1.73
C ASN A 161 -3.52 -1.79 -2.78
N ILE A 162 -4.60 -2.52 -2.48
CA ILE A 162 -5.85 -2.49 -3.24
C ILE A 162 -6.97 -2.32 -2.23
N THR A 163 -7.74 -1.26 -2.38
CA THR A 163 -8.86 -0.93 -1.49
C THR A 163 -10.09 -0.63 -2.33
N HIS A 164 -11.20 -1.24 -1.97
CA HIS A 164 -12.50 -0.99 -2.58
C HIS A 164 -13.37 -0.22 -1.57
N PHE A 165 -13.95 0.87 -2.00
CA PHE A 165 -14.90 1.63 -1.20
C PHE A 165 -16.00 2.21 -2.10
N PHE A 166 -17.25 1.93 -1.74
CA PHE A 166 -18.41 2.18 -2.57
C PHE A 166 -18.24 1.54 -3.96
N ASP A 167 -18.22 2.35 -5.01
CA ASP A 167 -18.03 1.98 -6.42
C ASP A 167 -16.66 2.42 -6.98
N MET A 168 -15.72 2.76 -6.10
CA MET A 168 -14.36 3.17 -6.47
C MET A 168 -13.33 2.13 -6.03
N ASP A 169 -12.41 1.83 -6.95
CA ASP A 169 -11.19 1.08 -6.66
C ASP A 169 -10.01 2.04 -6.51
N PHE A 170 -9.31 1.96 -5.40
CA PHE A 170 -8.00 2.58 -5.21
C PHE A 170 -6.94 1.50 -5.21
N ILE A 171 -5.98 1.64 -6.11
CA ILE A 171 -4.85 0.72 -6.26
C ILE A 171 -3.56 1.52 -6.18
N SER A 172 -2.64 1.08 -5.32
CA SER A 172 -1.28 1.62 -5.24
C SER A 172 -0.29 0.49 -5.45
N VAL A 173 0.69 0.70 -6.31
CA VAL A 173 1.79 -0.23 -6.60
C VAL A 173 3.09 0.54 -6.57
N GLY A 174 4.05 0.07 -5.79
CA GLY A 174 5.33 0.74 -5.58
C GLY A 174 5.31 1.69 -4.38
N ASP A 175 6.48 2.19 -4.02
CA ASP A 175 6.68 3.03 -2.84
C ASP A 175 6.65 4.52 -3.21
N LYS A 176 5.60 5.23 -2.78
CA LYS A 176 5.44 6.68 -3.02
C LYS A 176 6.53 7.55 -2.37
N ARG A 177 7.29 6.99 -1.43
CA ARG A 177 8.36 7.71 -0.73
C ARG A 177 9.66 7.78 -1.52
N LEU A 178 9.75 7.02 -2.63
CA LEU A 178 10.89 7.11 -3.53
C LEU A 178 10.86 8.44 -4.29
N SER A 179 12.04 8.96 -4.59
CA SER A 179 12.21 10.20 -5.35
C SER A 179 11.65 10.10 -6.76
N GLY A 180 11.28 11.24 -7.32
CA GLY A 180 10.80 11.36 -8.69
C GLY A 180 9.80 12.49 -8.88
N GLU A 181 9.43 12.71 -10.12
CA GLU A 181 8.40 13.68 -10.51
C GLU A 181 7.04 13.01 -10.53
N SER A 182 6.00 13.69 -10.03
CA SER A 182 4.63 13.22 -10.14
C SER A 182 4.05 13.61 -11.49
N VAL A 183 3.51 12.61 -12.20
CA VAL A 183 2.79 12.81 -13.47
C VAL A 183 1.41 12.16 -13.37
N SER A 184 0.41 12.76 -14.02
CA SER A 184 -0.94 12.23 -13.98
C SER A 184 -1.56 12.07 -15.37
N PHE A 185 -2.46 11.12 -15.49
CA PHE A 185 -3.18 10.79 -16.72
C PHE A 185 -4.64 10.53 -16.37
N THR A 186 -5.53 10.91 -17.27
CA THR A 186 -6.97 10.61 -17.16
C THR A 186 -7.44 9.94 -18.44
N GLY A 187 -8.15 8.84 -18.31
CA GLY A 187 -8.78 8.19 -19.45
C GLY A 187 -9.84 9.07 -20.10
N GLN A 188 -10.11 8.87 -21.39
CA GLN A 188 -11.07 9.69 -22.16
C GLN A 188 -12.49 9.61 -21.57
N GLY A 189 -12.87 8.45 -21.02
CA GLY A 189 -14.15 8.25 -20.34
C GLY A 189 -14.24 8.87 -18.92
N GLY A 190 -13.16 9.46 -18.42
CA GLY A 190 -13.10 10.10 -17.10
C GLY A 190 -13.18 9.16 -15.90
N ARG A 191 -13.31 7.85 -16.10
CA ARG A 191 -13.45 6.84 -15.05
C ARG A 191 -12.12 6.36 -14.51
N LEU A 192 -11.07 6.43 -15.33
CA LEU A 192 -9.72 6.02 -14.99
C LEU A 192 -8.89 7.25 -14.70
N TYR A 193 -8.31 7.31 -13.51
CA TYR A 193 -7.27 8.27 -13.15
C TYR A 193 -6.02 7.51 -12.75
N ILE A 194 -4.89 7.94 -13.25
CA ILE A 194 -3.56 7.37 -12.98
C ILE A 194 -2.68 8.50 -12.49
N GLU A 195 -1.98 8.29 -11.39
CA GLU A 195 -0.91 9.17 -10.93
C GLU A 195 0.34 8.33 -10.69
N ALA A 196 1.49 8.78 -11.16
CA ALA A 196 2.72 8.02 -11.06
C ALA A 196 3.89 8.91 -10.62
N VAL A 197 4.79 8.32 -9.83
CA VAL A 197 6.11 8.90 -9.54
C VAL A 197 7.10 8.31 -10.52
N VAL A 198 7.83 9.18 -11.22
CA VAL A 198 8.79 8.81 -12.27
C VAL A 198 10.16 9.38 -11.94
N GLU A 199 11.18 8.53 -11.95
CA GLU A 199 12.57 8.91 -11.77
C GLU A 199 13.42 8.31 -12.89
N ALA A 200 14.18 9.15 -13.58
CA ALA A 200 15.03 8.75 -14.72
C ALA A 200 14.27 7.92 -15.79
N GLY A 201 13.03 8.31 -16.09
CA GLY A 201 12.16 7.62 -17.05
C GLY A 201 11.57 6.28 -16.56
N GLN A 202 11.79 5.92 -15.30
CA GLN A 202 11.24 4.70 -14.70
C GLN A 202 10.15 5.01 -13.67
N ILE A 203 9.06 4.29 -13.73
CA ILE A 203 7.97 4.41 -12.76
C ILE A 203 8.40 3.77 -11.45
N ARG A 204 8.30 4.53 -10.36
CA ARG A 204 8.59 4.09 -8.97
C ARG A 204 7.33 3.73 -8.21
N CYS A 205 6.26 4.50 -8.43
CA CYS A 205 4.96 4.28 -7.80
C CYS A 205 3.86 4.63 -8.79
N VAL A 206 2.76 3.90 -8.73
CA VAL A 206 1.54 4.19 -9.48
C VAL A 206 0.36 4.11 -8.55
N ASN A 207 -0.50 5.10 -8.62
CA ASN A 207 -1.84 5.07 -8.08
C ASN A 207 -2.87 5.01 -9.22
N LEU A 208 -3.90 4.20 -9.04
CA LEU A 208 -5.05 4.10 -9.94
C LEU A 208 -6.33 4.37 -9.15
N LEU A 209 -7.21 5.17 -9.71
CA LEU A 209 -8.63 5.20 -9.36
C LEU A 209 -9.40 4.60 -10.51
N GLY A 210 -10.16 3.54 -10.25
CA GLY A 210 -10.65 2.64 -11.29
C GLY A 210 -9.55 1.71 -11.84
N GLY A 211 -9.80 1.04 -12.95
CA GLY A 211 -8.77 0.27 -13.67
C GLY A 211 -8.31 -1.02 -12.96
N HIS A 212 -9.17 -1.67 -12.20
CA HIS A 212 -8.84 -2.94 -11.53
C HIS A 212 -8.21 -3.97 -12.47
N ARG A 213 -8.71 -4.07 -13.72
CA ARG A 213 -8.26 -5.06 -14.70
C ARG A 213 -6.82 -4.87 -15.19
N ILE A 214 -6.31 -3.63 -15.13
CA ILE A 214 -4.94 -3.33 -15.58
C ILE A 214 -3.91 -3.42 -14.45
N SER A 215 -4.35 -3.54 -13.21
CA SER A 215 -3.46 -3.56 -12.03
C SER A 215 -2.40 -4.66 -12.09
N GLY A 216 -2.75 -5.82 -12.63
CA GLY A 216 -1.84 -6.94 -12.80
C GLY A 216 -0.70 -6.65 -13.79
N VAL A 217 -1.00 -5.99 -14.91
CA VAL A 217 0.01 -5.58 -15.91
C VAL A 217 0.96 -4.56 -15.29
N ILE A 218 0.43 -3.53 -14.62
CA ILE A 218 1.23 -2.49 -13.97
C ILE A 218 2.11 -3.09 -12.89
N ARG A 219 1.56 -3.92 -12.01
CA ARG A 219 2.31 -4.62 -10.97
C ARG A 219 3.44 -5.46 -11.56
N SER A 220 3.13 -6.29 -12.56
CA SER A 220 4.12 -7.14 -13.22
C SER A 220 5.26 -6.29 -13.82
N ARG A 221 4.91 -5.17 -14.42
CA ARG A 221 5.89 -4.27 -15.03
C ARG A 221 6.82 -3.65 -13.98
N LEU A 222 6.28 -3.05 -12.91
CA LEU A 222 7.07 -2.46 -11.84
C LEU A 222 7.97 -3.52 -11.17
N TRP A 223 7.45 -4.72 -10.95
CA TRP A 223 8.20 -5.83 -10.39
C TRP A 223 9.41 -6.22 -11.27
N LYS A 224 9.16 -6.40 -12.57
CA LYS A 224 10.22 -6.71 -13.54
C LYS A 224 11.26 -5.59 -13.66
N THR A 225 10.81 -4.33 -13.59
CA THR A 225 11.69 -3.16 -13.60
C THR A 225 12.60 -3.15 -12.36
N ALA A 226 12.04 -3.34 -11.17
CA ALA A 226 12.79 -3.38 -9.93
C ALA A 226 13.85 -4.50 -9.90
N ARG A 227 13.63 -5.59 -10.66
CA ARG A 227 14.56 -6.71 -10.82
C ARG A 227 15.54 -6.56 -11.99
N GLY A 228 15.50 -5.46 -12.72
CA GLY A 228 16.32 -5.28 -13.94
C GLY A 228 15.98 -6.24 -15.09
N SER A 229 14.80 -6.90 -15.03
CA SER A 229 14.36 -7.90 -16.01
C SER A 229 13.22 -7.40 -16.91
N ALA A 230 12.90 -6.11 -16.85
CA ALA A 230 11.81 -5.53 -17.61
C ALA A 230 12.12 -5.53 -19.11
N ARG A 231 11.20 -6.10 -19.90
CA ARG A 231 11.16 -5.99 -21.36
C ARG A 231 10.03 -5.05 -21.75
N GLY A 232 9.88 -4.72 -23.03
CA GLY A 232 8.72 -3.98 -23.54
C GLY A 232 7.39 -4.69 -23.19
N LEU A 233 6.28 -3.96 -23.22
CA LEU A 233 4.94 -4.55 -23.10
C LEU A 233 4.66 -5.44 -24.31
N SER A 234 3.96 -6.54 -24.10
CA SER A 234 3.49 -7.38 -25.20
C SER A 234 2.33 -6.71 -25.97
N PRO A 235 2.07 -7.10 -27.20
CA PRO A 235 0.89 -6.61 -27.95
C PRO A 235 -0.43 -6.84 -27.19
N GLU A 236 -0.56 -7.96 -26.49
CA GLU A 236 -1.74 -8.30 -25.69
C GLU A 236 -1.88 -7.36 -24.48
N GLU A 237 -0.78 -7.07 -23.78
CA GLU A 237 -0.75 -6.12 -22.67
C GLU A 237 -1.13 -4.72 -23.14
N ILE A 238 -0.56 -4.25 -24.27
CA ILE A 238 -0.91 -2.96 -24.87
C ILE A 238 -2.38 -2.93 -25.27
N GLY A 239 -2.87 -4.00 -25.93
CA GLY A 239 -4.27 -4.12 -26.33
C GLY A 239 -5.23 -4.10 -25.15
N LEU A 240 -4.86 -4.72 -24.01
CA LEU A 240 -5.64 -4.64 -22.77
C LEU A 240 -5.67 -3.19 -22.23
N LEU A 241 -4.52 -2.55 -22.11
CA LEU A 241 -4.41 -1.19 -21.59
C LEU A 241 -5.26 -0.20 -22.41
N ARG A 242 -5.23 -0.29 -23.74
CA ARG A 242 -6.06 0.53 -24.65
C ARG A 242 -7.55 0.28 -24.47
N ARG A 243 -7.97 -0.99 -24.35
CA ARG A 243 -9.39 -1.34 -24.10
C ARG A 243 -9.91 -0.82 -22.77
N GLU A 244 -9.05 -0.70 -21.78
CA GLU A 244 -9.38 -0.18 -20.44
C GLU A 244 -9.14 1.34 -20.33
N ASP A 245 -9.11 2.04 -21.48
CA ASP A 245 -9.03 3.51 -21.58
C ASP A 245 -7.74 4.12 -20.99
N VAL A 246 -6.64 3.36 -20.99
CA VAL A 246 -5.33 3.86 -20.52
C VAL A 246 -4.75 4.81 -21.58
N PRO A 247 -4.39 6.05 -21.19
CA PRO A 247 -3.79 7.02 -22.11
C PRO A 247 -2.46 6.53 -22.71
N GLU A 248 -2.24 6.79 -24.00
CA GLU A 248 -1.03 6.37 -24.74
C GLU A 248 0.27 6.88 -24.09
N GLY A 249 0.25 8.10 -23.52
CA GLY A 249 1.39 8.63 -22.77
C GLY A 249 1.79 7.77 -21.59
N PHE A 250 0.83 7.18 -20.88
CA PHE A 250 1.12 6.26 -19.78
C PHE A 250 1.57 4.89 -20.30
N ILE A 251 0.97 4.38 -21.39
CA ILE A 251 1.41 3.13 -22.03
C ILE A 251 2.87 3.23 -22.48
N THR A 252 3.24 4.35 -23.09
CA THR A 252 4.63 4.63 -23.49
C THR A 252 5.56 4.66 -22.28
N LEU A 253 5.16 5.33 -21.23
CA LEU A 253 5.92 5.42 -19.97
C LEU A 253 6.11 4.04 -19.31
N LEU A 254 5.10 3.17 -19.38
CA LEU A 254 5.18 1.77 -18.94
C LEU A 254 6.15 0.92 -19.78
N GLY A 255 6.66 1.42 -20.89
CA GLY A 255 7.55 0.75 -21.83
C GLY A 255 6.81 0.09 -23.00
N GLY A 256 5.65 0.63 -23.35
CA GLY A 256 5.02 0.39 -24.66
C GLY A 256 5.83 1.13 -25.74
N SER A 257 6.22 0.44 -26.82
CA SER A 257 6.68 1.12 -28.02
C SER A 257 5.50 1.90 -28.60
N GLY A 258 5.64 3.23 -28.74
CA GLY A 258 4.73 4.00 -29.57
C GLY A 258 4.72 3.42 -30.98
N LEU A 259 3.53 3.29 -31.58
CA LEU A 259 3.38 3.02 -33.00
C LEU A 259 3.79 4.25 -33.77
#